data_295e62af95f14456edd16799fb0fa699
#
_entry.id   295e62af95f14456edd16799fb0fa699
#
_cell.length_a   1.000
_cell.length_b   1.000
_cell.length_c   1.000
_cell.angle_alpha   90.00
_cell.angle_beta   90.00
_cell.angle_gamma   90.00
#
_symmetry.space_group_name_H-M   'P 1'
#
loop_
_entity.id
_entity.type
_entity.pdbx_description
1 polymer ?
#
loop_
_entity_poly.entity_id
_entity_poly.type
_entity_poly.pdbx_seq_one_letter_code
_entity_poly.pdbx_strand_id
1 'polypeptide(L)'
;VSAELPLQGSAIMPTRRRSLAGLMAAASALLAGCSGNSNFLSSMPYFSSTPQPPGAQPALGATLGAGQVKAGLILPLSAGSNAGLAGQAMRNAAEMALAEFNSPNIQLLVKDDGGTAEGARQGAQQALDEGAEIILGPLFAQSVSIVGQVARARNIPVIAFSTDTNVASRGVYLLSFLPESDVRRIVQYAASTGKRSYAALIPDNPYGTVVEAAFKQDVARHGGQIVALERYGHDKTAMAGPVKNVAQAAARADAIFIPDGGDAVPDVVQALAANGVNTKKIQLLGTGLWDDPRIFSAPALDGGWYAAPDPAGFRAFAARYRARFKQEPVRT
;
A
#
# COMPACT_ATOMS: atom_id res chain seq x y z
N VAL A 1 -11.73 -17.01 -60.65
CA VAL A 1 -11.30 -18.39 -60.91
C VAL A 1 -11.22 -19.08 -59.57
N SER A 2 -12.20 -19.97 -59.38
CA SER A 2 -12.39 -20.86 -58.20
C SER A 2 -11.42 -22.05 -58.23
N ALA A 3 -11.10 -22.59 -57.07
CA ALA A 3 -10.87 -24.02 -56.75
C ALA A 3 -10.57 -24.12 -55.28
N GLU A 4 -11.46 -24.55 -54.45
CA GLU A 4 -11.92 -25.84 -53.94
C GLU A 4 -10.86 -26.71 -53.26
N LEU A 5 -11.25 -27.07 -52.03
CA LEU A 5 -10.68 -28.03 -51.06
C LEU A 5 -10.51 -29.46 -51.60
N PRO A 6 -9.81 -30.38 -50.88
CA PRO A 6 -10.63 -31.35 -50.14
C PRO A 6 -10.16 -31.72 -48.72
N LEU A 7 -11.18 -32.16 -47.99
CA LEU A 7 -11.22 -32.88 -46.72
C LEU A 7 -10.70 -34.31 -46.85
N GLN A 8 -10.22 -34.92 -45.79
CA GLN A 8 -10.31 -36.33 -45.33
C GLN A 8 -9.15 -36.57 -44.33
N GLY A 9 -9.28 -37.29 -43.24
CA GLY A 9 -10.28 -38.19 -42.75
C GLY A 9 -9.91 -38.69 -41.35
N SER A 10 -10.86 -39.15 -40.68
CA SER A 10 -10.98 -39.73 -39.36
C SER A 10 -10.07 -40.92 -39.08
N ALA A 11 -9.66 -41.11 -37.82
CA ALA A 11 -9.54 -42.45 -37.24
C ALA A 11 -9.81 -42.43 -35.73
N ILE A 12 -10.66 -43.33 -35.34
CA ILE A 12 -11.38 -43.58 -34.09
C ILE A 12 -10.70 -44.73 -33.33
N MET A 13 -10.53 -44.52 -31.99
CA MET A 13 -10.61 -45.49 -30.86
C MET A 13 -9.70 -46.75 -30.83
N PRO A 14 -9.50 -47.47 -29.64
CA PRO A 14 -10.41 -47.60 -28.51
C PRO A 14 -9.80 -47.63 -27.06
N THR A 15 -10.72 -47.43 -26.15
CA THR A 15 -10.80 -47.78 -24.70
C THR A 15 -10.10 -49.06 -24.24
N ARG A 16 -9.51 -48.99 -22.99
CA ARG A 16 -9.57 -50.12 -22.05
C ARG A 16 -9.74 -49.65 -20.62
N ARG A 17 -10.93 -49.93 -20.08
CA ARG A 17 -11.22 -50.03 -18.64
C ARG A 17 -10.46 -51.23 -18.08
N ARG A 18 -9.94 -51.13 -16.86
CA ARG A 18 -9.93 -52.21 -15.88
C ARG A 18 -10.02 -51.66 -14.47
N SER A 19 -11.15 -51.94 -13.88
CA SER A 19 -11.47 -51.88 -12.45
C SER A 19 -10.69 -52.98 -11.72
N LEU A 20 -10.25 -52.72 -10.50
CA LEU A 20 -10.22 -53.74 -9.44
C LEU A 20 -10.35 -53.08 -8.10
N ALA A 21 -11.37 -53.50 -7.42
CA ALA A 21 -11.76 -53.17 -6.04
C ALA A 21 -11.00 -54.08 -5.04
N GLY A 22 -11.03 -53.69 -3.81
CA GLY A 22 -10.73 -54.52 -2.63
C GLY A 22 -9.55 -53.97 -1.84
N LEU A 23 -9.55 -53.85 -0.55
CA LEU A 23 -10.35 -54.37 0.58
C LEU A 23 -10.05 -53.54 1.83
N MET A 24 -10.99 -53.43 2.70
CA MET A 24 -10.92 -52.95 4.07
C MET A 24 -9.87 -53.71 4.91
N ALA A 25 -9.29 -53.02 5.89
CA ALA A 25 -9.17 -53.55 7.24
C ALA A 25 -8.90 -52.44 8.26
N ALA A 26 -9.77 -52.37 9.24
CA ALA A 26 -9.64 -51.55 10.45
C ALA A 26 -8.67 -52.24 11.46
N ALA A 27 -7.94 -51.43 12.21
CA ALA A 27 -7.44 -51.84 13.51
C ALA A 27 -7.24 -50.62 14.39
N SER A 28 -8.12 -50.49 15.37
CA SER A 28 -7.99 -49.66 16.57
C SER A 28 -7.02 -50.33 17.55
N ALA A 29 -6.11 -49.61 18.14
CA ALA A 29 -5.51 -49.95 19.42
C ALA A 29 -4.98 -48.72 20.17
N LEU A 30 -5.52 -48.52 21.31
CA LEU A 30 -5.13 -47.72 22.47
C LEU A 30 -3.69 -48.06 22.94
N LEU A 31 -3.03 -47.10 23.60
CA LEU A 31 -2.37 -47.12 24.90
C LEU A 31 -1.34 -45.97 24.95
N ALA A 32 -1.56 -44.97 25.77
CA ALA A 32 -1.07 -44.76 27.13
C ALA A 32 0.45 -44.75 27.31
N GLY A 33 0.99 -43.57 27.66
CA GLY A 33 2.01 -43.36 28.67
C GLY A 33 3.45 -43.53 28.26
N CYS A 34 4.21 -42.43 28.32
CA CYS A 34 5.32 -42.29 29.24
C CYS A 34 5.99 -40.94 29.08
N SER A 35 6.05 -40.26 30.20
CA SER A 35 6.94 -39.14 30.47
C SER A 35 8.40 -39.47 30.14
N GLY A 36 9.01 -38.73 29.27
CA GLY A 36 10.42 -38.73 28.97
C GLY A 36 10.95 -37.32 28.94
N ASN A 37 11.52 -36.93 30.06
CA ASN A 37 12.30 -35.71 30.24
C ASN A 37 13.52 -35.74 29.31
N SER A 38 13.59 -34.82 28.35
CA SER A 38 14.84 -34.55 27.64
C SER A 38 15.05 -33.03 27.52
N ASN A 39 15.61 -32.47 28.59
CA ASN A 39 16.36 -31.23 28.56
C ASN A 39 17.55 -31.37 27.63
N PHE A 40 17.42 -31.00 26.35
CA PHE A 40 18.57 -30.90 25.44
C PHE A 40 18.42 -29.83 24.36
N LEU A 41 17.93 -28.64 24.71
CA LEU A 41 17.96 -27.44 23.85
C LEU A 41 18.08 -26.13 24.66
N SER A 42 18.81 -26.12 25.76
CA SER A 42 19.03 -24.94 26.60
C SER A 42 20.45 -24.39 26.48
N SER A 43 21.00 -24.33 25.26
CA SER A 43 22.29 -23.65 25.06
C SER A 43 22.39 -23.01 23.66
N MET A 44 21.40 -22.21 23.28
CA MET A 44 21.56 -21.23 22.20
C MET A 44 21.08 -19.86 22.73
N PRO A 45 21.98 -18.87 22.89
CA PRO A 45 21.64 -17.59 23.50
C PRO A 45 21.14 -16.57 22.48
N TYR A 46 20.14 -16.88 21.67
CA TYR A 46 19.53 -15.90 20.75
C TYR A 46 18.11 -16.31 20.34
N PHE A 47 17.18 -16.56 21.24
CA PHE A 47 15.72 -16.49 20.97
C PHE A 47 14.98 -16.65 22.30
N SER A 48 15.11 -15.67 23.19
CA SER A 48 14.18 -15.51 24.32
C SER A 48 13.19 -14.40 23.98
N SER A 49 12.36 -14.63 22.98
CA SER A 49 11.07 -13.95 22.90
C SER A 49 10.06 -14.83 23.63
N THR A 50 9.90 -14.61 24.93
CA THR A 50 8.68 -15.02 25.64
C THR A 50 7.49 -14.50 24.86
N PRO A 51 6.51 -15.34 24.45
CA PRO A 51 5.24 -14.86 23.93
C PRO A 51 4.58 -14.06 25.06
N GLN A 52 4.57 -12.73 24.90
CA GLN A 52 3.73 -11.87 25.72
C GLN A 52 2.29 -12.30 25.42
N PRO A 53 1.43 -12.56 26.44
CA PRO A 53 0.04 -12.87 26.17
C PRO A 53 -0.52 -11.73 25.31
N PRO A 54 -1.24 -12.03 24.21
CA PRO A 54 -1.82 -11.00 23.38
C PRO A 54 -2.73 -10.18 24.30
N GLY A 55 -2.40 -8.89 24.48
CA GLY A 55 -3.35 -7.94 25.03
C GLY A 55 -4.60 -8.11 24.22
N ALA A 56 -5.74 -8.32 24.87
CA ALA A 56 -7.02 -8.63 24.23
C ALA A 56 -7.21 -7.67 23.05
N GLN A 57 -7.06 -8.19 21.83
CA GLN A 57 -7.39 -7.42 20.64
C GLN A 57 -8.86 -7.09 20.78
N PRO A 58 -9.24 -5.79 20.75
CA PRO A 58 -10.65 -5.43 20.78
C PRO A 58 -11.36 -6.18 19.65
N ALA A 59 -12.51 -6.76 19.96
CA ALA A 59 -13.30 -7.51 18.99
C ALA A 59 -13.42 -6.72 17.68
N LEU A 60 -13.18 -7.37 16.53
CA LEU A 60 -13.43 -6.81 15.22
C LEU A 60 -14.85 -6.25 15.18
N GLY A 61 -15.03 -4.95 14.92
CA GLY A 61 -16.33 -4.30 14.95
C GLY A 61 -16.75 -3.68 16.28
N ALA A 62 -15.84 -3.52 17.25
CA ALA A 62 -16.14 -2.83 18.50
C ALA A 62 -16.41 -1.32 18.25
N THR A 63 -17.49 -0.83 18.84
CA THR A 63 -17.81 0.61 18.86
C THR A 63 -16.80 1.38 19.72
N LEU A 64 -16.33 2.53 19.24
CA LEU A 64 -15.44 3.42 19.98
C LEU A 64 -16.16 4.72 20.34
N GLY A 65 -16.01 5.18 21.60
CA GLY A 65 -16.69 6.36 22.09
C GLY A 65 -18.14 6.07 22.53
N ALA A 66 -18.79 7.07 23.13
CA ALA A 66 -20.14 6.97 23.69
C ALA A 66 -21.02 8.18 23.33
N GLY A 67 -20.66 8.94 22.30
CA GLY A 67 -21.42 10.10 21.84
C GLY A 67 -22.71 9.74 21.13
N GLN A 68 -23.54 10.76 20.86
CA GLN A 68 -24.81 10.59 20.17
C GLN A 68 -24.67 10.63 18.65
N VAL A 69 -23.68 11.36 18.11
CA VAL A 69 -23.40 11.43 16.68
C VAL A 69 -22.65 10.17 16.25
N LYS A 70 -23.27 9.39 15.39
CA LYS A 70 -22.69 8.14 14.91
C LYS A 70 -21.92 8.32 13.60
N ALA A 71 -20.68 7.86 13.56
CA ALA A 71 -19.87 7.82 12.36
C ALA A 71 -19.46 6.38 12.06
N GLY A 72 -19.69 5.91 10.85
CA GLY A 72 -19.18 4.62 10.38
C GLY A 72 -17.69 4.72 10.10
N LEU A 73 -16.85 3.88 10.71
CA LEU A 73 -15.42 3.78 10.41
C LEU A 73 -15.16 2.46 9.71
N ILE A 74 -14.96 2.49 8.40
CA ILE A 74 -14.79 1.31 7.54
C ILE A 74 -13.31 1.14 7.20
N LEU A 75 -12.71 0.02 7.62
CA LEU A 75 -11.27 -0.25 7.51
C LEU A 75 -11.00 -1.72 7.19
N PRO A 76 -9.88 -2.04 6.52
CA PRO A 76 -9.50 -3.40 6.15
C PRO A 76 -8.84 -4.16 7.32
N LEU A 77 -9.55 -4.33 8.44
CA LEU A 77 -8.98 -4.80 9.71
C LEU A 77 -8.50 -6.25 9.64
N SER A 78 -9.21 -7.12 8.92
CA SER A 78 -8.89 -8.55 8.73
C SER A 78 -8.15 -8.82 7.41
N ALA A 79 -7.89 -7.81 6.59
CA ALA A 79 -7.14 -7.98 5.36
C ALA A 79 -5.73 -8.53 5.63
N GLY A 80 -5.23 -9.37 4.73
CA GLY A 80 -3.87 -9.92 4.84
C GLY A 80 -2.79 -8.85 4.67
N SER A 81 -1.56 -9.16 5.12
CA SER A 81 -0.35 -8.38 4.91
C SER A 81 -0.41 -6.91 5.41
N ASN A 82 0.20 -5.99 4.69
CA ASN A 82 0.29 -4.57 5.06
C ASN A 82 -1.08 -3.87 5.11
N ALA A 83 -2.08 -4.36 4.39
CA ALA A 83 -3.42 -3.77 4.39
C ALA A 83 -4.09 -3.85 5.76
N GLY A 84 -4.05 -5.02 6.40
CA GLY A 84 -4.59 -5.21 7.74
C GLY A 84 -3.82 -4.41 8.80
N LEU A 85 -2.48 -4.35 8.68
CA LEU A 85 -1.67 -3.51 9.56
C LEU A 85 -2.03 -2.02 9.45
N ALA A 86 -2.25 -1.53 8.24
CA ALA A 86 -2.71 -0.17 8.01
C ALA A 86 -4.10 0.07 8.62
N GLY A 87 -5.05 -0.86 8.41
CA GLY A 87 -6.38 -0.79 9.00
C GLY A 87 -6.35 -0.73 10.53
N GLN A 88 -5.56 -1.59 11.17
CA GLN A 88 -5.38 -1.57 12.64
C GLN A 88 -4.72 -0.27 13.12
N ALA A 89 -3.70 0.23 12.42
CA ALA A 89 -3.06 1.49 12.77
C ALA A 89 -4.04 2.67 12.69
N MET A 90 -4.88 2.72 11.66
CA MET A 90 -5.91 3.76 11.49
C MET A 90 -6.99 3.67 12.56
N ARG A 91 -7.44 2.45 12.92
CA ARG A 91 -8.37 2.23 14.04
C ARG A 91 -7.78 2.73 15.36
N ASN A 92 -6.54 2.40 15.65
CA ASN A 92 -5.83 2.85 16.85
C ASN A 92 -5.69 4.38 16.87
N ALA A 93 -5.40 5.00 15.73
CA ALA A 93 -5.34 6.45 15.58
C ALA A 93 -6.70 7.11 15.87
N ALA A 94 -7.79 6.53 15.38
CA ALA A 94 -9.14 7.00 15.66
C ALA A 94 -9.50 6.89 17.14
N GLU A 95 -9.14 5.77 17.80
CA GLU A 95 -9.30 5.59 19.24
C GLU A 95 -8.51 6.64 20.04
N MET A 96 -7.27 6.91 19.62
CA MET A 96 -6.43 7.93 20.27
C MET A 96 -7.03 9.33 20.07
N ALA A 97 -7.49 9.66 18.88
CA ALA A 97 -8.13 10.96 18.60
C ALA A 97 -9.37 11.19 19.47
N LEU A 98 -10.24 10.16 19.63
CA LEU A 98 -11.38 10.25 20.51
C LEU A 98 -10.98 10.48 21.98
N ALA A 99 -9.93 9.81 22.44
CA ALA A 99 -9.44 9.95 23.81
C ALA A 99 -8.77 11.31 24.10
N GLU A 100 -8.16 11.90 23.07
CA GLU A 100 -7.49 13.22 23.19
C GLU A 100 -8.48 14.40 23.00
N PHE A 101 -9.63 14.15 22.37
CA PHE A 101 -10.64 15.17 22.17
C PHE A 101 -11.51 15.32 23.41
N ASN A 102 -11.56 16.52 23.97
CA ASN A 102 -12.28 16.77 25.20
C ASN A 102 -13.80 16.63 25.00
N SER A 103 -14.40 15.63 25.65
CA SER A 103 -15.83 15.30 25.59
C SER A 103 -16.39 15.12 24.17
N PRO A 104 -15.88 14.18 23.35
CA PRO A 104 -16.37 13.98 22.02
C PRO A 104 -17.81 13.46 22.03
N ASN A 105 -18.73 14.17 21.41
CA ASN A 105 -20.10 13.68 21.21
C ASN A 105 -20.17 12.76 19.98
N ILE A 106 -19.16 11.87 19.81
CA ILE A 106 -18.99 11.01 18.64
C ILE A 106 -18.93 9.55 19.12
N GLN A 107 -19.58 8.70 18.36
CA GLN A 107 -19.49 7.25 18.46
C GLN A 107 -19.04 6.68 17.11
N LEU A 108 -17.90 5.99 17.07
CA LEU A 108 -17.42 5.34 15.85
C LEU A 108 -17.94 3.90 15.78
N LEU A 109 -18.74 3.61 14.78
CA LEU A 109 -19.21 2.28 14.42
C LEU A 109 -18.14 1.62 13.53
N VAL A 110 -17.22 0.88 14.15
CA VAL A 110 -16.09 0.26 13.43
C VAL A 110 -16.59 -0.95 12.65
N LYS A 111 -16.33 -0.96 11.34
CA LYS A 111 -16.68 -2.03 10.41
C LYS A 111 -15.45 -2.52 9.68
N ASP A 112 -15.30 -3.82 9.58
CA ASP A 112 -14.22 -4.48 8.83
C ASP A 112 -14.69 -4.72 7.39
N ASP A 113 -13.94 -4.20 6.41
CA ASP A 113 -14.21 -4.46 4.99
C ASP A 113 -13.37 -5.62 4.42
N GLY A 114 -12.46 -6.19 5.23
CA GLY A 114 -11.57 -7.26 4.80
C GLY A 114 -10.70 -6.90 3.59
N GLY A 115 -10.61 -5.60 3.22
CA GLY A 115 -9.93 -5.13 2.02
C GLY A 115 -10.68 -5.45 0.72
N THR A 116 -12.00 -5.72 0.78
CA THR A 116 -12.82 -6.14 -0.37
C THR A 116 -13.97 -5.17 -0.63
N ALA A 117 -14.39 -5.05 -1.90
CA ALA A 117 -15.54 -4.23 -2.27
C ALA A 117 -16.85 -4.75 -1.61
N GLU A 118 -17.01 -6.07 -1.52
CA GLU A 118 -18.20 -6.67 -0.92
C GLU A 118 -18.24 -6.46 0.60
N GLY A 119 -17.11 -6.64 1.31
CA GLY A 119 -17.01 -6.34 2.73
C GLY A 119 -17.27 -4.86 3.02
N ALA A 120 -16.76 -3.96 2.18
CA ALA A 120 -17.01 -2.53 2.28
C ALA A 120 -18.50 -2.18 2.08
N ARG A 121 -19.17 -2.84 1.12
CA ARG A 121 -20.62 -2.69 0.92
C ARG A 121 -21.41 -3.10 2.16
N GLN A 122 -21.10 -4.27 2.71
CA GLN A 122 -21.76 -4.78 3.91
C GLN A 122 -21.49 -3.90 5.14
N GLY A 123 -20.24 -3.47 5.33
CA GLY A 123 -19.86 -2.58 6.42
C GLY A 123 -20.55 -1.22 6.34
N ALA A 124 -20.68 -0.64 5.14
CA ALA A 124 -21.40 0.60 4.92
C ALA A 124 -22.91 0.44 5.23
N GLN A 125 -23.52 -0.64 4.70
CA GLN A 125 -24.94 -0.90 4.95
C GLN A 125 -25.24 -1.04 6.46
N GLN A 126 -24.42 -1.83 7.18
CA GLN A 126 -24.53 -2.01 8.63
C GLN A 126 -24.38 -0.68 9.38
N ALA A 127 -23.34 0.11 9.06
CA ALA A 127 -23.14 1.41 9.71
C ALA A 127 -24.32 2.37 9.50
N LEU A 128 -24.89 2.39 8.31
CA LEU A 128 -26.04 3.22 7.99
C LEU A 128 -27.34 2.72 8.66
N ASP A 129 -27.53 1.41 8.78
CA ASP A 129 -28.68 0.82 9.48
C ASP A 129 -28.59 1.06 10.99
N GLU A 130 -27.37 1.17 11.54
CA GLU A 130 -27.12 1.55 12.93
C GLU A 130 -27.22 3.07 13.15
N GLY A 131 -27.46 3.86 12.11
CA GLY A 131 -27.70 5.30 12.16
C GLY A 131 -26.47 6.16 11.98
N ALA A 132 -25.44 5.72 11.25
CA ALA A 132 -24.30 6.55 10.92
C ALA A 132 -24.73 7.76 10.07
N GLU A 133 -24.28 8.94 10.46
CA GLU A 133 -24.54 10.24 9.79
C GLU A 133 -23.38 10.65 8.85
N ILE A 134 -22.26 9.97 8.95
CA ILE A 134 -21.08 10.12 8.10
C ILE A 134 -20.32 8.79 8.05
N ILE A 135 -19.62 8.53 6.94
CA ILE A 135 -18.72 7.40 6.82
C ILE A 135 -17.27 7.91 6.70
N LEU A 136 -16.37 7.38 7.51
CA LEU A 136 -14.93 7.55 7.48
C LEU A 136 -14.29 6.29 6.89
N GLY A 137 -13.45 6.45 5.88
CA GLY A 137 -12.99 5.33 5.06
C GLY A 137 -13.92 5.10 3.86
N PRO A 138 -13.73 4.00 3.13
CA PRO A 138 -12.67 3.01 3.28
C PRO A 138 -11.30 3.45 2.71
N LEU A 139 -10.33 2.52 2.72
CA LEU A 139 -8.95 2.81 2.26
C LEU A 139 -8.77 2.57 0.75
N PHE A 140 -9.33 1.50 0.19
CA PHE A 140 -9.08 1.11 -1.20
C PHE A 140 -10.09 1.70 -2.18
N ALA A 141 -9.61 2.09 -3.38
CA ALA A 141 -10.41 2.76 -4.41
C ALA A 141 -11.70 2.00 -4.77
N GLN A 142 -11.60 0.68 -4.99
CA GLN A 142 -12.78 -0.14 -5.30
C GLN A 142 -13.81 -0.15 -4.16
N SER A 143 -13.36 -0.19 -2.91
CA SER A 143 -14.21 -0.11 -1.72
C SER A 143 -14.88 1.26 -1.62
N VAL A 144 -14.15 2.36 -1.91
CA VAL A 144 -14.70 3.73 -1.92
C VAL A 144 -15.82 3.87 -2.94
N SER A 145 -15.64 3.34 -4.15
CA SER A 145 -16.66 3.40 -5.20
C SER A 145 -17.98 2.76 -4.77
N ILE A 146 -17.90 1.60 -4.12
CA ILE A 146 -19.08 0.86 -3.64
C ILE A 146 -19.73 1.56 -2.43
N VAL A 147 -18.92 1.96 -1.43
CA VAL A 147 -19.44 2.70 -0.25
C VAL A 147 -20.10 4.00 -0.67
N GLY A 148 -19.50 4.72 -1.63
CA GLY A 148 -20.09 5.94 -2.18
C GLY A 148 -21.46 5.74 -2.83
N GLN A 149 -21.71 4.61 -3.48
CA GLN A 149 -23.02 4.26 -4.03
C GLN A 149 -24.05 3.99 -2.90
N VAL A 150 -23.67 3.18 -1.90
CA VAL A 150 -24.54 2.84 -0.75
C VAL A 150 -24.89 4.09 0.06
N ALA A 151 -23.90 4.92 0.38
CA ALA A 151 -24.08 6.12 1.18
C ALA A 151 -24.91 7.21 0.45
N ARG A 152 -24.72 7.34 -0.87
CA ARG A 152 -25.48 8.31 -1.70
C ARG A 152 -26.96 8.04 -1.70
N ALA A 153 -27.40 6.79 -1.66
CA ALA A 153 -28.81 6.42 -1.61
C ALA A 153 -29.52 6.96 -0.35
N ARG A 154 -28.75 7.26 0.71
CA ARG A 154 -29.23 7.84 1.97
C ARG A 154 -28.77 9.27 2.21
N ASN A 155 -28.14 9.92 1.22
CA ASN A 155 -27.56 11.27 1.33
C ASN A 155 -26.50 11.41 2.45
N ILE A 156 -25.78 10.35 2.77
CA ILE A 156 -24.75 10.35 3.80
C ILE A 156 -23.39 10.63 3.14
N PRO A 157 -22.58 11.60 3.66
CA PRO A 157 -21.26 11.90 3.14
C PRO A 157 -20.25 10.81 3.51
N VAL A 158 -19.27 10.62 2.62
CA VAL A 158 -18.13 9.71 2.80
C VAL A 158 -16.85 10.51 2.77
N ILE A 159 -16.00 10.36 3.79
CA ILE A 159 -14.62 10.86 3.82
C ILE A 159 -13.71 9.64 3.69
N ALA A 160 -13.27 9.36 2.48
CA ALA A 160 -12.46 8.19 2.14
C ALA A 160 -10.96 8.46 2.26
N PHE A 161 -10.18 7.42 2.49
CA PHE A 161 -8.72 7.50 2.66
C PHE A 161 -7.93 7.07 1.42
N SER A 162 -8.62 6.81 0.31
CA SER A 162 -7.98 6.44 -0.95
C SER A 162 -7.13 7.58 -1.51
N THR A 163 -6.02 7.23 -2.14
CA THR A 163 -5.18 8.15 -2.91
C THR A 163 -5.56 8.23 -4.39
N ASP A 164 -6.54 7.44 -4.84
CA ASP A 164 -7.05 7.48 -6.22
C ASP A 164 -8.12 8.56 -6.35
N THR A 165 -7.77 9.65 -7.05
CA THR A 165 -8.66 10.79 -7.26
C THR A 165 -9.89 10.47 -8.13
N ASN A 166 -9.86 9.38 -8.92
CA ASN A 166 -10.97 8.97 -9.77
C ASN A 166 -12.21 8.49 -9.00
N VAL A 167 -12.04 8.12 -7.72
CA VAL A 167 -13.16 7.66 -6.88
C VAL A 167 -13.86 8.81 -6.15
N ALA A 168 -13.31 10.02 -6.19
CA ALA A 168 -13.97 11.20 -5.68
C ALA A 168 -15.22 11.53 -6.52
N SER A 169 -16.31 11.85 -5.87
CA SER A 169 -17.57 12.17 -6.53
C SER A 169 -18.47 12.97 -5.58
N ARG A 170 -19.63 13.41 -6.07
CA ARG A 170 -20.58 14.13 -5.20
C ARG A 170 -20.92 13.31 -3.95
N GLY A 171 -20.62 13.85 -2.77
CA GLY A 171 -20.81 13.20 -1.47
C GLY A 171 -19.67 12.26 -1.07
N VAL A 172 -18.64 12.07 -1.90
CA VAL A 172 -17.44 11.30 -1.58
C VAL A 172 -16.23 12.23 -1.67
N TYR A 173 -15.59 12.46 -0.54
CA TYR A 173 -14.42 13.31 -0.38
C TYR A 173 -13.21 12.48 -0.01
N LEU A 174 -12.02 12.87 -0.46
CA LEU A 174 -10.77 12.17 -0.14
C LEU A 174 -10.00 12.94 0.94
N LEU A 175 -9.57 12.22 1.95
CA LEU A 175 -8.68 12.70 3.00
C LEU A 175 -7.39 11.86 2.94
N SER A 176 -6.46 12.27 2.08
CA SER A 176 -5.19 11.58 1.84
C SER A 176 -4.16 12.53 1.25
N PHE A 177 -2.89 12.18 1.36
CA PHE A 177 -1.84 12.85 0.61
C PHE A 177 -1.85 12.30 -0.81
N LEU A 178 -2.13 13.18 -1.77
CA LEU A 178 -2.26 12.78 -3.17
C LEU A 178 -0.88 12.73 -3.82
N PRO A 179 -0.52 11.62 -4.47
CA PRO A 179 0.76 11.47 -5.17
C PRO A 179 1.05 12.60 -6.16
N GLU A 180 0.02 13.08 -6.85
CA GLU A 180 0.12 14.19 -7.80
C GLU A 180 0.57 15.51 -7.13
N SER A 181 0.22 15.69 -5.86
CA SER A 181 0.63 16.88 -5.10
C SER A 181 2.13 16.86 -4.80
N ASP A 182 2.68 15.69 -4.47
CA ASP A 182 4.11 15.49 -4.26
C ASP A 182 4.89 15.73 -5.56
N VAL A 183 4.41 15.13 -6.66
CA VAL A 183 5.01 15.31 -7.98
C VAL A 183 5.03 16.78 -8.38
N ARG A 184 3.89 17.46 -8.27
CA ARG A 184 3.79 18.89 -8.56
C ARG A 184 4.78 19.70 -7.73
N ARG A 185 4.85 19.44 -6.43
CA ARG A 185 5.73 20.15 -5.50
C ARG A 185 7.19 19.97 -5.86
N ILE A 186 7.64 18.74 -6.12
CA ILE A 186 9.05 18.46 -6.39
C ILE A 186 9.47 18.98 -7.76
N VAL A 187 8.64 18.84 -8.79
CA VAL A 187 8.93 19.36 -10.13
C VAL A 187 8.96 20.89 -10.14
N GLN A 188 7.97 21.54 -9.47
CA GLN A 188 7.96 23.00 -9.30
C GLN A 188 9.24 23.51 -8.61
N TYR A 189 9.66 22.84 -7.54
CA TYR A 189 10.87 23.20 -6.82
C TYR A 189 12.12 23.01 -7.70
N ALA A 190 12.26 21.86 -8.35
CA ALA A 190 13.36 21.60 -9.26
C ALA A 190 13.43 22.63 -10.39
N ALA A 191 12.29 22.98 -10.99
CA ALA A 191 12.20 23.99 -12.04
C ALA A 191 12.59 25.38 -11.51
N SER A 192 12.20 25.75 -10.28
CA SER A 192 12.57 27.04 -9.66
C SER A 192 14.07 27.16 -9.38
N THR A 193 14.77 26.03 -9.23
CA THR A 193 16.23 25.96 -9.06
C THR A 193 17.00 25.80 -10.39
N GLY A 194 16.31 25.96 -11.53
CA GLY A 194 16.94 25.95 -12.85
C GLY A 194 17.01 24.59 -13.53
N LYS A 195 16.44 23.52 -12.95
CA LYS A 195 16.36 22.22 -13.63
C LYS A 195 15.37 22.28 -14.79
N ARG A 196 15.77 21.81 -15.97
CA ARG A 196 14.94 21.85 -17.20
C ARG A 196 14.87 20.51 -17.91
N SER A 197 15.86 19.64 -17.72
CA SER A 197 15.90 18.31 -18.34
C SER A 197 15.83 17.21 -17.29
N TYR A 198 14.92 16.26 -17.50
CA TYR A 198 14.59 15.24 -16.52
C TYR A 198 14.71 13.85 -17.14
N ALA A 199 15.24 12.91 -16.38
CA ALA A 199 15.02 11.49 -16.61
C ALA A 199 14.14 10.93 -15.49
N ALA A 200 13.47 9.79 -15.71
CA ALA A 200 12.62 9.17 -14.71
C ALA A 200 12.70 7.66 -14.73
N LEU A 201 12.69 7.05 -13.54
CA LEU A 201 12.50 5.62 -13.30
C LEU A 201 11.22 5.45 -12.49
N ILE A 202 10.18 4.95 -13.14
CA ILE A 202 8.83 4.86 -12.58
C ILE A 202 8.53 3.40 -12.19
N PRO A 203 8.02 3.10 -10.98
CA PRO A 203 7.63 1.74 -10.64
C PRO A 203 6.46 1.26 -11.50
N ASP A 204 6.52 0.00 -11.96
CA ASP A 204 5.46 -0.58 -12.81
C ASP A 204 4.31 -1.11 -11.94
N ASN A 205 3.53 -0.19 -11.41
CA ASN A 205 2.37 -0.45 -10.57
C ASN A 205 1.33 0.69 -10.71
N PRO A 206 0.12 0.59 -10.11
CA PRO A 206 -0.91 1.62 -10.18
C PRO A 206 -0.46 3.00 -9.69
N TYR A 207 0.35 3.06 -8.62
CA TYR A 207 0.94 4.32 -8.14
C TYR A 207 1.86 4.94 -9.19
N GLY A 208 2.73 4.14 -9.81
CA GLY A 208 3.61 4.59 -10.89
C GLY A 208 2.83 5.18 -12.07
N THR A 209 1.68 4.63 -12.41
CA THR A 209 0.83 5.18 -13.48
C THR A 209 0.35 6.60 -13.15
N VAL A 210 -0.08 6.85 -11.92
CA VAL A 210 -0.55 8.17 -11.45
C VAL A 210 0.58 9.18 -11.44
N VAL A 211 1.73 8.82 -10.84
CA VAL A 211 2.87 9.76 -10.72
C VAL A 211 3.54 10.03 -12.06
N GLU A 212 3.55 9.08 -13.00
CA GLU A 212 4.05 9.30 -14.35
C GLU A 212 3.21 10.35 -15.09
N ALA A 213 1.89 10.23 -15.05
CA ALA A 213 0.98 11.17 -15.68
C ALA A 213 1.17 12.59 -15.12
N ALA A 214 1.21 12.71 -13.78
CA ALA A 214 1.45 13.97 -13.10
C ALA A 214 2.84 14.54 -13.44
N PHE A 215 3.87 13.72 -13.48
CA PHE A 215 5.23 14.14 -13.80
C PHE A 215 5.34 14.70 -15.23
N LYS A 216 4.81 14.00 -16.22
CA LYS A 216 4.77 14.49 -17.61
C LYS A 216 4.07 15.83 -17.72
N GLN A 217 2.91 15.97 -17.06
CA GLN A 217 2.13 17.20 -17.07
C GLN A 217 2.89 18.37 -16.42
N ASP A 218 3.46 18.15 -15.22
CA ASP A 218 4.09 19.22 -14.47
C ASP A 218 5.45 19.62 -15.06
N VAL A 219 6.24 18.68 -15.60
CA VAL A 219 7.45 19.01 -16.36
C VAL A 219 7.12 19.90 -17.57
N ALA A 220 6.10 19.53 -18.37
CA ALA A 220 5.67 20.34 -19.50
C ALA A 220 5.14 21.71 -19.07
N ARG A 221 4.36 21.80 -17.99
CA ARG A 221 3.84 23.06 -17.42
C ARG A 221 4.95 24.05 -17.05
N HIS A 222 6.10 23.55 -16.60
CA HIS A 222 7.27 24.36 -16.22
C HIS A 222 8.29 24.53 -17.35
N GLY A 223 7.94 24.18 -18.60
CA GLY A 223 8.80 24.33 -19.76
C GLY A 223 10.02 23.40 -19.75
N GLY A 224 9.97 22.30 -19.01
CA GLY A 224 10.99 21.26 -18.98
C GLY A 224 10.81 20.23 -20.07
N GLN A 225 11.82 19.37 -20.23
CA GLN A 225 11.79 18.23 -21.14
C GLN A 225 12.15 16.93 -20.43
N ILE A 226 11.55 15.83 -20.85
CA ILE A 226 11.89 14.49 -20.37
C ILE A 226 12.81 13.84 -21.41
N VAL A 227 14.05 13.57 -21.03
CA VAL A 227 15.08 13.00 -21.93
C VAL A 227 15.09 11.47 -21.91
N ALA A 228 14.55 10.86 -20.85
CA ALA A 228 14.30 9.42 -20.74
C ALA A 228 13.22 9.17 -19.68
N LEU A 229 12.36 8.22 -19.93
CA LEU A 229 11.39 7.75 -18.95
C LEU A 229 11.18 6.25 -19.15
N GLU A 230 11.46 5.49 -18.11
CA GLU A 230 11.36 4.03 -18.12
C GLU A 230 10.52 3.55 -16.93
N ARG A 231 9.75 2.50 -17.16
CA ARG A 231 9.09 1.75 -16.08
C ARG A 231 9.92 0.56 -15.68
N TYR A 232 9.94 0.22 -14.40
CA TYR A 232 10.71 -0.92 -13.89
C TYR A 232 9.91 -1.73 -12.87
N GLY A 233 10.16 -3.05 -12.86
CA GLY A 233 9.72 -3.92 -11.77
C GLY A 233 10.74 -3.96 -10.64
N HIS A 234 10.31 -4.38 -9.44
CA HIS A 234 11.18 -4.39 -8.26
C HIS A 234 12.19 -5.55 -8.23
N ASP A 235 12.04 -6.55 -9.10
CA ASP A 235 13.07 -7.58 -9.22
C ASP A 235 14.29 -7.08 -10.02
N LYS A 236 15.47 -7.59 -9.70
CA LYS A 236 16.73 -7.12 -10.29
C LYS A 236 16.79 -7.30 -11.82
N THR A 237 16.10 -8.31 -12.35
CA THR A 237 16.08 -8.59 -13.79
C THR A 237 15.23 -7.55 -14.52
N ALA A 238 14.03 -7.28 -14.02
CA ALA A 238 13.12 -6.28 -14.58
C ALA A 238 13.64 -4.85 -14.42
N MET A 239 14.48 -4.59 -13.42
CA MET A 239 15.11 -3.28 -13.18
C MET A 239 16.28 -3.00 -14.12
N ALA A 240 17.05 -4.00 -14.52
CA ALA A 240 18.36 -3.82 -15.18
C ALA A 240 18.27 -3.07 -16.52
N GLY A 241 17.33 -3.42 -17.38
CA GLY A 241 17.12 -2.76 -18.67
C GLY A 241 16.73 -1.28 -18.56
N PRO A 242 15.62 -0.97 -17.84
CA PRO A 242 15.19 0.39 -17.57
C PRO A 242 16.28 1.29 -16.97
N VAL A 243 16.98 0.79 -15.94
CA VAL A 243 18.07 1.55 -15.31
C VAL A 243 19.19 1.85 -16.30
N LYS A 244 19.59 0.88 -17.13
CA LYS A 244 20.61 1.08 -18.16
C LYS A 244 20.19 2.16 -19.17
N ASN A 245 18.94 2.16 -19.63
CA ASN A 245 18.42 3.13 -20.57
C ASN A 245 18.45 4.56 -19.98
N VAL A 246 18.00 4.72 -18.73
CA VAL A 246 18.05 6.00 -18.03
C VAL A 246 19.49 6.44 -17.78
N ALA A 247 20.40 5.52 -17.41
CA ALA A 247 21.81 5.84 -17.20
C ALA A 247 22.47 6.39 -18.48
N GLN A 248 22.16 5.85 -19.65
CA GLN A 248 22.65 6.35 -20.93
C GLN A 248 22.17 7.77 -21.25
N ALA A 249 20.97 8.13 -20.78
CA ALA A 249 20.41 9.46 -20.98
C ALA A 249 20.83 10.47 -19.88
N ALA A 250 21.40 10.00 -18.77
CA ALA A 250 21.67 10.81 -17.58
C ALA A 250 22.60 12.01 -17.85
N ALA A 251 23.54 11.90 -18.80
CA ALA A 251 24.42 13.03 -19.20
C ALA A 251 23.65 14.23 -19.78
N ARG A 252 22.41 14.03 -20.22
CA ARG A 252 21.52 15.07 -20.78
C ARG A 252 20.45 15.54 -19.81
N ALA A 253 20.43 14.98 -18.59
CA ALA A 253 19.44 15.28 -17.56
C ALA A 253 20.06 16.13 -16.45
N ASP A 254 19.31 17.13 -15.98
CA ASP A 254 19.63 17.90 -14.77
C ASP A 254 19.21 17.14 -13.50
N ALA A 255 18.18 16.29 -13.64
CA ALA A 255 17.63 15.54 -12.53
C ALA A 255 17.08 14.16 -12.94
N ILE A 256 17.11 13.22 -12.02
CA ILE A 256 16.46 11.90 -12.17
C ILE A 256 15.35 11.78 -11.12
N PHE A 257 14.12 11.57 -11.58
CA PHE A 257 12.95 11.35 -10.74
C PHE A 257 12.72 9.85 -10.50
N ILE A 258 12.67 9.46 -9.21
CA ILE A 258 12.50 8.06 -8.76
C ILE A 258 11.39 8.04 -7.70
N PRO A 259 10.12 8.01 -8.10
CA PRO A 259 8.96 8.03 -7.18
C PRO A 259 8.68 6.63 -6.64
N ASP A 260 9.56 6.12 -5.79
CA ASP A 260 9.40 4.81 -5.15
C ASP A 260 9.83 4.88 -3.68
N GLY A 261 9.67 3.80 -2.93
CA GLY A 261 9.94 3.73 -1.50
C GLY A 261 11.31 3.15 -1.14
N GLY A 262 11.58 3.09 0.16
CA GLY A 262 12.83 2.58 0.73
C GLY A 262 13.12 1.12 0.42
N ASP A 263 12.15 0.36 -0.10
CA ASP A 263 12.33 -1.03 -0.54
C ASP A 263 13.05 -1.13 -1.90
N ALA A 264 12.95 -0.12 -2.75
CA ALA A 264 13.47 -0.14 -4.11
C ALA A 264 14.52 0.94 -4.40
N VAL A 265 14.34 2.16 -3.88
CA VAL A 265 15.15 3.32 -4.26
C VAL A 265 16.65 3.13 -4.02
N PRO A 266 17.11 2.55 -2.89
CA PRO A 266 18.55 2.30 -2.69
C PRO A 266 19.15 1.39 -3.77
N ASP A 267 18.44 0.33 -4.17
CA ASP A 267 18.87 -0.61 -5.21
C ASP A 267 18.89 0.06 -6.60
N VAL A 268 17.87 0.86 -6.92
CA VAL A 268 17.81 1.65 -8.17
C VAL A 268 18.98 2.60 -8.28
N VAL A 269 19.29 3.33 -7.22
CA VAL A 269 20.39 4.32 -7.20
C VAL A 269 21.75 3.62 -7.25
N GLN A 270 21.90 2.47 -6.58
CA GLN A 270 23.09 1.63 -6.71
C GLN A 270 23.27 1.13 -8.14
N ALA A 271 22.19 0.67 -8.79
CA ALA A 271 22.23 0.22 -10.17
C ALA A 271 22.54 1.35 -11.16
N LEU A 272 22.02 2.58 -10.95
CA LEU A 272 22.40 3.77 -11.72
C LEU A 272 23.91 4.05 -11.59
N ALA A 273 24.44 4.02 -10.37
CA ALA A 273 25.88 4.23 -10.13
C ALA A 273 26.74 3.15 -10.82
N ALA A 274 26.32 1.89 -10.76
CA ALA A 274 26.99 0.77 -11.44
C ALA A 274 26.98 0.93 -12.99
N ASN A 275 26.01 1.66 -13.55
CA ASN A 275 25.92 2.02 -14.96
C ASN A 275 26.59 3.39 -15.28
N GLY A 276 27.45 3.91 -14.39
CA GLY A 276 28.26 5.09 -14.61
C GLY A 276 27.61 6.43 -14.31
N VAL A 277 26.40 6.45 -13.71
CA VAL A 277 25.75 7.70 -13.29
C VAL A 277 26.42 8.23 -12.03
N ASN A 278 26.92 9.46 -12.08
CA ASN A 278 27.43 10.13 -10.88
C ASN A 278 26.27 10.76 -10.11
N THR A 279 25.74 10.00 -9.15
CA THR A 279 24.58 10.40 -8.31
C THR A 279 24.86 11.60 -7.40
N LYS A 280 26.13 11.99 -7.22
CA LYS A 280 26.51 13.22 -6.49
C LYS A 280 26.49 14.48 -7.36
N LYS A 281 26.44 14.33 -8.69
CA LYS A 281 26.41 15.46 -9.64
C LYS A 281 25.03 15.71 -10.22
N ILE A 282 24.24 14.66 -10.42
CA ILE A 282 22.87 14.76 -10.90
C ILE A 282 21.90 14.88 -9.73
N GLN A 283 20.88 15.72 -9.85
CA GLN A 283 19.89 15.89 -8.79
C GLN A 283 18.92 14.71 -8.77
N LEU A 284 18.88 13.98 -7.67
CA LEU A 284 17.88 12.94 -7.45
C LEU A 284 16.61 13.55 -6.84
N LEU A 285 15.45 13.16 -7.38
CA LEU A 285 14.13 13.66 -6.97
C LEU A 285 13.23 12.50 -6.56
N GLY A 286 12.53 12.64 -5.43
CA GLY A 286 11.57 11.69 -4.90
C GLY A 286 10.25 12.31 -4.50
N THR A 287 9.31 11.48 -4.09
CA THR A 287 8.02 11.85 -3.48
C THR A 287 8.09 11.66 -1.96
N GLY A 288 6.99 11.83 -1.25
CA GLY A 288 6.88 11.59 0.19
C GLY A 288 7.26 10.17 0.62
N LEU A 289 7.29 9.20 -0.31
CA LEU A 289 7.80 7.84 -0.05
C LEU A 289 9.29 7.81 0.32
N TRP A 290 10.03 8.93 0.07
CA TRP A 290 11.42 9.06 0.48
C TRP A 290 11.59 9.45 1.96
N ASP A 291 10.53 9.77 2.67
CA ASP A 291 10.57 9.99 4.13
C ASP A 291 10.65 8.62 4.86
N ASP A 292 11.75 7.91 4.63
CA ASP A 292 12.02 6.55 5.09
C ASP A 292 13.45 6.44 5.63
N PRO A 293 13.65 5.85 6.83
CA PRO A 293 14.99 5.68 7.41
C PRO A 293 15.98 4.92 6.51
N ARG A 294 15.51 4.02 5.65
CA ARG A 294 16.35 3.27 4.71
C ARG A 294 16.94 4.17 3.62
N ILE A 295 16.17 5.17 3.20
CA ILE A 295 16.64 6.20 2.24
C ILE A 295 17.63 7.14 2.94
N PHE A 296 17.32 7.58 4.15
CA PHE A 296 18.22 8.47 4.92
C PHE A 296 19.55 7.82 5.29
N SER A 297 19.59 6.50 5.41
CA SER A 297 20.82 5.74 5.71
C SER A 297 21.64 5.38 4.48
N ALA A 298 21.16 5.69 3.26
CA ALA A 298 21.84 5.36 2.00
C ALA A 298 22.71 6.53 1.50
N PRO A 299 24.06 6.48 1.61
CA PRO A 299 24.93 7.59 1.26
C PRO A 299 24.86 8.03 -0.21
N ALA A 300 24.41 7.13 -1.10
CA ALA A 300 24.22 7.44 -2.52
C ALA A 300 23.04 8.40 -2.78
N LEU A 301 22.15 8.56 -1.80
CA LEU A 301 20.96 9.43 -1.85
C LEU A 301 21.18 10.77 -1.15
N ASP A 302 22.34 11.00 -0.52
CA ASP A 302 22.65 12.28 0.12
C ASP A 302 22.54 13.44 -0.88
N GLY A 303 21.80 14.49 -0.50
CA GLY A 303 21.52 15.63 -1.36
C GLY A 303 20.34 15.43 -2.30
N GLY A 304 19.67 14.29 -2.26
CA GLY A 304 18.40 14.06 -2.93
C GLY A 304 17.29 14.97 -2.38
N TRP A 305 16.37 15.38 -3.23
CA TRP A 305 15.21 16.19 -2.86
C TRP A 305 13.92 15.38 -2.94
N TYR A 306 13.05 15.55 -1.97
CA TYR A 306 11.72 14.96 -2.03
C TYR A 306 10.67 15.91 -1.46
N ALA A 307 9.44 15.75 -1.92
CA ALA A 307 8.30 16.49 -1.41
C ALA A 307 7.64 15.70 -0.29
N ALA A 308 7.51 16.30 0.87
CA ALA A 308 6.78 15.73 2.00
C ALA A 308 6.13 16.84 2.84
N PRO A 309 5.08 16.54 3.62
CA PRO A 309 4.61 17.41 4.67
C PRO A 309 5.68 17.65 5.74
N ASP A 310 5.52 18.73 6.53
CA ASP A 310 6.37 18.92 7.70
C ASP A 310 6.29 17.71 8.63
N PRO A 311 7.42 17.05 8.94
CA PRO A 311 7.41 15.84 9.74
C PRO A 311 7.12 16.07 11.23
N ALA A 312 7.08 17.32 11.71
CA ALA A 312 6.88 17.64 13.14
C ALA A 312 5.55 17.09 13.66
N GLY A 313 4.47 17.28 12.90
CA GLY A 313 3.15 16.78 13.26
C GLY A 313 3.12 15.25 13.35
N PHE A 314 3.67 14.57 12.36
CA PHE A 314 3.73 13.11 12.36
C PHE A 314 4.63 12.56 13.47
N ARG A 315 5.78 13.18 13.74
CA ARG A 315 6.68 12.77 14.84
C ARG A 315 6.00 12.89 16.21
N ALA A 316 5.28 13.99 16.44
CA ALA A 316 4.52 14.17 17.68
C ALA A 316 3.39 13.12 17.81
N PHE A 317 2.67 12.86 16.74
CA PHE A 317 1.65 11.79 16.68
C PHE A 317 2.28 10.41 16.95
N ALA A 318 3.34 10.05 16.26
CA ALA A 318 4.01 8.76 16.40
C ALA A 318 4.53 8.52 17.82
N ALA A 319 5.05 9.56 18.48
CA ALA A 319 5.49 9.47 19.89
C ALA A 319 4.31 9.10 20.81
N ARG A 320 3.15 9.78 20.67
CA ARG A 320 1.94 9.46 21.45
C ARG A 320 1.39 8.07 21.12
N TYR A 321 1.37 7.71 19.85
CA TYR A 321 0.92 6.41 19.38
C TYR A 321 1.77 5.28 20.00
N ARG A 322 3.11 5.39 19.95
CA ARG A 322 4.02 4.42 20.59
C ARG A 322 3.82 4.34 22.11
N ALA A 323 3.61 5.47 22.75
CA ALA A 323 3.37 5.50 24.20
C ALA A 323 2.12 4.70 24.58
N ARG A 324 1.04 4.81 23.75
CA ARG A 324 -0.25 4.18 24.01
C ARG A 324 -0.30 2.71 23.54
N PHE A 325 0.14 2.41 22.34
CA PHE A 325 -0.07 1.11 21.69
C PHE A 325 1.19 0.24 21.67
N LYS A 326 2.35 0.74 22.09
CA LYS A 326 3.65 0.02 22.07
C LYS A 326 4.07 -0.48 20.70
N GLN A 327 3.59 0.19 19.65
CA GLN A 327 3.84 -0.12 18.24
C GLN A 327 4.13 1.17 17.47
N GLU A 328 4.80 1.07 16.34
CA GLU A 328 4.92 2.18 15.39
C GLU A 328 3.61 2.33 14.61
N PRO A 329 3.15 3.58 14.37
CA PRO A 329 2.06 3.79 13.44
C PRO A 329 2.50 3.44 12.02
N VAL A 330 1.64 2.74 11.28
CA VAL A 330 1.87 2.55 9.85
C VAL A 330 1.63 3.88 9.14
N ARG A 331 2.59 4.30 8.32
CA ARG A 331 2.45 5.46 7.45
C ARG A 331 1.82 5.01 6.13
N THR A 332 0.65 5.53 5.83
CA THR A 332 -0.11 5.23 4.61
C THR A 332 -0.15 6.43 3.68
#